data_7a339769dd3f6a15e003d02818e0e657
#
_entry.id   7a339769dd3f6a15e003d02818e0e657
#
_cell.length_a   1.000
_cell.length_b   1.000
_cell.length_c   1.000
_cell.angle_alpha   90.00
_cell.angle_beta   90.00
_cell.angle_gamma   90.00
#
_symmetry.space_group_name_H-M   'P 1'
#
loop_
_entity.id
_entity.type
_entity.pdbx_description
1 polymer ?
#
loop_
_entity_poly.entity_id
_entity_poly.type
_entity_poly.pdbx_seq_one_letter_code
_entity_poly.pdbx_strand_id
1 'polypeptide(L)'
;MYSTKDIAIVILNWNGKALLQQFLPSVIQYSENAAVYVADNASTDDSVQYVSEHFPSVKIIKNTENGGYAKGYNDALKKVKAPLLCLLNSDIEVTKNWLQPIVNEFNTDEKTAIIQPKILDRKKKSHFEYAGAAGGFIDKYGYPFCRGRIFDTIEEDTGQYNDTIEIL
;
A
#
# COMPACT_ATOMS: atom_id res chain seq x y z
N MET A 1 -9.17 19.91 5.61
CA MET A 1 -9.92 18.74 5.10
C MET A 1 -9.15 18.17 3.93
N TYR A 2 -8.78 16.90 4.01
CA TYR A 2 -8.00 16.21 2.96
C TYR A 2 -8.90 15.74 1.81
N SER A 3 -8.29 15.52 0.66
CA SER A 3 -8.86 14.94 -0.55
C SER A 3 -7.88 13.91 -1.15
N THR A 4 -8.29 13.17 -2.16
CA THR A 4 -7.39 12.21 -2.84
C THR A 4 -6.15 12.88 -3.45
N LYS A 5 -6.21 14.19 -3.78
CA LYS A 5 -5.06 14.97 -4.27
C LYS A 5 -3.94 15.16 -3.23
N ASP A 6 -4.29 15.02 -1.96
CA ASP A 6 -3.36 15.18 -0.84
C ASP A 6 -2.58 13.90 -0.55
N ILE A 7 -2.87 12.81 -1.29
CA ILE A 7 -2.21 11.50 -1.14
C ILE A 7 -1.08 11.36 -2.17
N ALA A 8 0.08 10.95 -1.68
CA ALA A 8 1.13 10.39 -2.51
C ALA A 8 1.22 8.88 -2.28
N ILE A 9 0.97 8.10 -3.33
CA ILE A 9 1.14 6.65 -3.33
C ILE A 9 2.58 6.36 -3.72
N VAL A 10 3.33 5.69 -2.86
CA VAL A 10 4.73 5.34 -3.08
C VAL A 10 4.85 3.83 -3.12
N ILE A 11 5.27 3.31 -4.26
CA ILE A 11 5.51 1.87 -4.50
C ILE A 11 7.01 1.64 -4.49
N LEU A 12 7.50 0.87 -3.51
CA LEU A 12 8.90 0.48 -3.48
C LEU A 12 9.13 -0.67 -4.48
N ASN A 13 10.09 -0.50 -5.38
CA ASN A 13 10.43 -1.47 -6.41
C ASN A 13 11.90 -1.91 -6.30
N TRP A 14 12.15 -3.20 -6.40
CA TRP A 14 13.47 -3.76 -6.63
C TRP A 14 13.36 -5.00 -7.53
N ASN A 15 13.86 -4.87 -8.77
CA ASN A 15 13.81 -5.92 -9.79
C ASN A 15 12.39 -6.49 -9.99
N GLY A 16 11.38 -5.61 -9.92
CA GLY A 16 9.97 -5.99 -9.87
C GLY A 16 9.20 -5.71 -11.16
N LYS A 17 9.84 -5.71 -12.35
CA LYS A 17 9.17 -5.41 -13.62
C LYS A 17 7.87 -6.17 -13.81
N ALA A 18 7.89 -7.50 -13.57
CA ALA A 18 6.70 -8.34 -13.76
C ALA A 18 5.55 -7.96 -12.82
N LEU A 19 5.85 -7.58 -11.57
CA LEU A 19 4.85 -7.11 -10.62
C LEU A 19 4.29 -5.76 -11.04
N LEU A 20 5.13 -4.81 -11.43
CA LEU A 20 4.69 -3.51 -11.94
C LEU A 20 3.84 -3.66 -13.20
N GLN A 21 4.18 -4.56 -14.11
CA GLN A 21 3.36 -4.87 -15.29
C GLN A 21 1.96 -5.35 -14.91
N GLN A 22 1.87 -6.17 -13.88
CA GLN A 22 0.62 -6.79 -13.46
C GLN A 22 -0.26 -5.85 -12.63
N PHE A 23 0.31 -5.09 -11.69
CA PHE A 23 -0.45 -4.41 -10.65
C PHE A 23 -0.53 -2.88 -10.82
N LEU A 24 0.49 -2.23 -11.39
CA LEU A 24 0.52 -0.79 -11.57
C LEU A 24 -0.67 -0.25 -12.40
N PRO A 25 -1.18 -0.95 -13.44
CA PRO A 25 -2.35 -0.49 -14.17
C PRO A 25 -3.57 -0.23 -13.28
N SER A 26 -3.87 -1.10 -12.30
CA SER A 26 -4.99 -0.90 -11.39
C SER A 26 -4.77 0.31 -10.48
N VAL A 27 -3.54 0.52 -10.02
CA VAL A 27 -3.19 1.69 -9.19
C VAL A 27 -3.43 2.98 -9.97
N ILE A 28 -2.95 3.05 -11.22
CA ILE A 28 -3.16 4.24 -12.06
C ILE A 28 -4.64 4.47 -12.35
N GLN A 29 -5.38 3.40 -12.66
CA GLN A 29 -6.79 3.49 -13.03
C GLN A 29 -7.68 3.96 -11.86
N TYR A 30 -7.41 3.50 -10.63
CA TYR A 30 -8.30 3.68 -9.49
C TYR A 30 -7.79 4.64 -8.41
N SER A 31 -6.63 5.27 -8.62
CA SER A 31 -6.09 6.25 -7.66
C SER A 31 -6.52 7.69 -7.93
N GLU A 32 -7.43 7.90 -8.87
CA GLU A 32 -8.03 9.20 -9.18
C GLU A 32 -6.99 10.31 -9.40
N ASN A 33 -6.94 11.30 -8.47
CA ASN A 33 -6.05 12.45 -8.56
C ASN A 33 -4.80 12.33 -7.65
N ALA A 34 -4.60 11.19 -7.01
CA ALA A 34 -3.43 10.96 -6.15
C ALA A 34 -2.14 10.91 -6.99
N ALA A 35 -1.06 11.42 -6.43
CA ALA A 35 0.24 11.34 -7.09
C ALA A 35 0.85 9.95 -6.90
N VAL A 36 1.20 9.26 -7.99
CA VAL A 36 1.80 7.92 -7.93
C VAL A 36 3.30 8.01 -8.16
N TYR A 37 4.05 7.38 -7.29
CA TYR A 37 5.51 7.28 -7.32
C TYR A 37 5.93 5.81 -7.36
N VAL A 38 6.92 5.50 -8.18
CA VAL A 38 7.70 4.27 -8.09
C VAL A 38 9.07 4.64 -7.52
N ALA A 39 9.34 4.18 -6.31
CA ALA A 39 10.62 4.32 -5.64
C ALA A 39 11.49 3.12 -6.00
N ASP A 40 12.40 3.32 -6.93
CA ASP A 40 13.32 2.28 -7.38
C ASP A 40 14.49 2.14 -6.40
N ASN A 41 14.62 0.96 -5.82
CA ASN A 41 15.63 0.63 -4.81
C ASN A 41 16.91 0.05 -5.43
N ALA A 42 17.43 0.76 -6.45
CA ALA A 42 18.58 0.37 -7.25
C ALA A 42 18.39 -0.97 -8.00
N SER A 43 17.32 -1.06 -8.77
CA SER A 43 17.05 -2.22 -9.64
C SER A 43 18.10 -2.34 -10.74
N THR A 44 18.36 -3.58 -11.14
CA THR A 44 19.24 -3.95 -12.25
C THR A 44 18.49 -4.49 -13.46
N ASP A 45 17.17 -4.70 -13.31
CA ASP A 45 16.27 -5.03 -14.41
C ASP A 45 15.78 -3.77 -15.14
N ASP A 46 14.98 -3.94 -16.18
CA ASP A 46 14.40 -2.85 -16.96
C ASP A 46 13.06 -2.33 -16.41
N SER A 47 12.78 -2.54 -15.11
CA SER A 47 11.55 -2.05 -14.45
C SER A 47 11.40 -0.53 -14.55
N VAL A 48 12.48 0.22 -14.32
CA VAL A 48 12.46 1.68 -14.40
C VAL A 48 12.17 2.17 -15.82
N GLN A 49 12.83 1.55 -16.82
CA GLN A 49 12.58 1.87 -18.22
C GLN A 49 11.12 1.58 -18.59
N TYR A 50 10.62 0.41 -18.21
CA TYR A 50 9.24 0.00 -18.47
C TYR A 50 8.22 1.01 -17.90
N VAL A 51 8.39 1.43 -16.64
CA VAL A 51 7.49 2.43 -16.03
C VAL A 51 7.58 3.77 -16.77
N SER A 52 8.77 4.22 -17.12
CA SER A 52 8.97 5.48 -17.83
C SER A 52 8.28 5.50 -19.21
N GLU A 53 8.32 4.37 -19.93
CA GLU A 53 7.76 4.25 -21.27
C GLU A 53 6.23 4.08 -21.27
N HIS A 54 5.68 3.29 -20.33
CA HIS A 54 4.28 2.90 -20.33
C HIS A 54 3.39 3.73 -19.39
N PHE A 55 3.99 4.37 -18.38
CA PHE A 55 3.25 5.16 -17.36
C PHE A 55 3.90 6.53 -17.16
N PRO A 56 3.85 7.44 -18.14
CA PRO A 56 4.54 8.73 -18.08
C PRO A 56 4.01 9.66 -16.98
N SER A 57 2.83 9.38 -16.42
CA SER A 57 2.28 10.11 -15.26
C SER A 57 2.89 9.69 -13.93
N VAL A 58 3.55 8.53 -13.86
CA VAL A 58 4.20 8.02 -12.66
C VAL A 58 5.53 8.70 -12.44
N LYS A 59 5.73 9.21 -11.25
CA LYS A 59 7.00 9.84 -10.85
C LYS A 59 7.98 8.76 -10.37
N ILE A 60 9.17 8.76 -10.93
CA ILE A 60 10.21 7.78 -10.56
C ILE A 60 11.19 8.43 -9.60
N ILE A 61 11.40 7.80 -8.45
CA ILE A 61 12.43 8.14 -7.48
C ILE A 61 13.48 7.03 -7.51
N LYS A 62 14.73 7.38 -7.77
CA LYS A 62 15.84 6.42 -7.74
C LYS A 62 16.60 6.55 -6.43
N ASN A 63 16.70 5.45 -5.69
CA ASN A 63 17.62 5.29 -4.57
C ASN A 63 19.01 4.88 -5.10
N THR A 64 20.04 5.21 -4.36
CA THR A 64 21.45 4.96 -4.79
C THR A 64 21.88 3.50 -4.57
N GLU A 65 21.18 2.80 -3.68
CA GLU A 65 21.47 1.41 -3.30
C GLU A 65 20.19 0.68 -2.88
N ASN A 66 20.20 -0.64 -2.88
CA ASN A 66 19.15 -1.42 -2.25
C ASN A 66 19.39 -1.49 -0.74
N GLY A 67 18.78 -0.58 0.00
CA GLY A 67 18.82 -0.53 1.46
C GLY A 67 17.80 -1.44 2.15
N GLY A 68 17.12 -2.32 1.41
CA GLY A 68 15.99 -3.10 1.91
C GLY A 68 14.71 -2.27 2.05
N TYR A 69 13.69 -2.84 2.71
CA TYR A 69 12.35 -2.26 2.75
C TYR A 69 12.30 -0.92 3.49
N ALA A 70 12.69 -0.90 4.76
CA ALA A 70 12.56 0.28 5.61
C ALA A 70 13.45 1.44 5.13
N LYS A 71 14.72 1.18 4.83
CA LYS A 71 15.63 2.22 4.34
C LYS A 71 15.21 2.71 2.95
N GLY A 72 14.77 1.80 2.08
CA GLY A 72 14.30 2.15 0.74
C GLY A 72 13.13 3.14 0.77
N TYR A 73 12.10 2.88 1.60
CA TYR A 73 11.02 3.83 1.81
C TYR A 73 11.49 5.13 2.45
N ASN A 74 12.28 5.06 3.53
CA ASN A 74 12.75 6.27 4.21
C ASN A 74 13.53 7.21 3.27
N ASP A 75 14.37 6.67 2.40
CA ASP A 75 15.13 7.48 1.46
C ASP A 75 14.26 8.06 0.32
N ALA A 76 13.26 7.31 -0.14
CA ALA A 76 12.31 7.78 -1.13
C ALA A 76 11.38 8.87 -0.57
N LEU A 77 10.83 8.67 0.62
CA LEU A 77 9.87 9.58 1.25
C LEU A 77 10.46 10.96 1.55
N LYS A 78 11.77 11.09 1.76
CA LYS A 78 12.45 12.40 1.86
C LYS A 78 12.26 13.27 0.62
N LYS A 79 11.98 12.66 -0.54
CA LYS A 79 11.80 13.34 -1.83
C LYS A 79 10.33 13.57 -2.18
N VAL A 80 9.39 13.07 -1.35
CA VAL A 80 7.95 13.18 -1.55
C VAL A 80 7.39 14.25 -0.62
N LYS A 81 6.62 15.18 -1.20
CA LYS A 81 5.92 16.22 -0.43
C LYS A 81 4.42 16.02 -0.63
N ALA A 82 3.77 15.44 0.35
CA ALA A 82 2.32 15.28 0.40
C ALA A 82 1.86 15.23 1.86
N PRO A 83 0.66 15.70 2.17
CA PRO A 83 0.09 15.61 3.52
C PRO A 83 -0.12 14.17 3.98
N LEU A 84 -0.55 13.29 3.06
CA LEU A 84 -0.80 11.88 3.32
C LEU A 84 0.11 11.00 2.45
N LEU A 85 0.74 10.02 3.05
CA LEU A 85 1.64 9.08 2.39
C LEU A 85 1.03 7.68 2.42
N CYS A 86 0.85 7.08 1.26
CA CYS A 86 0.43 5.69 1.11
C CYS A 86 1.63 4.84 0.69
N LEU A 87 2.10 3.96 1.57
CA LEU A 87 3.14 2.98 1.26
C LEU A 87 2.45 1.74 0.70
N LEU A 88 2.63 1.48 -0.58
CA LEU A 88 1.95 0.40 -1.29
C LEU A 88 2.98 -0.61 -1.81
N ASN A 89 2.77 -1.89 -1.53
CA ASN A 89 3.60 -2.94 -2.11
C ASN A 89 3.34 -3.07 -3.62
N SER A 90 4.36 -3.53 -4.35
CA SER A 90 4.29 -3.66 -5.82
C SER A 90 3.39 -4.81 -6.31
N ASP A 91 2.90 -5.66 -5.42
CA ASP A 91 2.05 -6.83 -5.69
C ASP A 91 0.59 -6.65 -5.22
N ILE A 92 0.16 -5.43 -4.96
CA ILE A 92 -1.21 -5.11 -4.53
C ILE A 92 -2.08 -4.69 -5.72
N GLU A 93 -3.22 -5.37 -5.87
CA GLU A 93 -4.31 -4.97 -6.75
C GLU A 93 -5.28 -4.07 -5.98
N VAL A 94 -5.40 -2.80 -6.38
CA VAL A 94 -6.35 -1.89 -5.77
C VAL A 94 -7.70 -1.90 -6.51
N THR A 95 -8.78 -1.55 -5.81
CA THR A 95 -10.13 -1.53 -6.33
C THR A 95 -10.64 -0.12 -6.56
N LYS A 96 -11.75 0.02 -7.28
CA LYS A 96 -12.39 1.31 -7.48
C LYS A 96 -12.72 1.97 -6.13
N ASN A 97 -12.46 3.27 -6.03
CA ASN A 97 -12.81 4.10 -4.87
C ASN A 97 -12.09 3.71 -3.55
N TRP A 98 -10.96 3.03 -3.61
CA TRP A 98 -10.23 2.56 -2.43
C TRP A 98 -9.64 3.68 -1.55
N LEU A 99 -9.34 4.85 -2.13
CA LEU A 99 -8.78 6.00 -1.40
C LEU A 99 -9.83 6.81 -0.63
N GLN A 100 -11.08 6.81 -1.07
CA GLN A 100 -12.10 7.67 -0.47
C GLN A 100 -12.42 7.33 0.99
N PRO A 101 -12.57 6.04 1.38
CA PRO A 101 -12.73 5.68 2.79
C PRO A 101 -11.55 6.14 3.65
N ILE A 102 -10.31 6.04 3.14
CA ILE A 102 -9.10 6.48 3.83
C ILE A 102 -9.13 8.00 4.08
N VAL A 103 -9.46 8.77 3.04
CA VAL A 103 -9.60 10.23 3.17
C VAL A 103 -10.68 10.62 4.16
N ASN A 104 -11.81 9.93 4.12
CA ASN A 104 -12.92 10.19 5.02
C ASN A 104 -12.49 9.97 6.48
N GLU A 105 -11.76 8.90 6.76
CA GLU A 105 -11.28 8.58 8.10
C GLU A 105 -10.32 9.65 8.64
N PHE A 106 -9.32 10.05 7.87
CA PHE A 106 -8.43 11.17 8.25
C PHE A 106 -9.16 12.51 8.44
N ASN A 107 -10.31 12.70 7.82
CA ASN A 107 -11.12 13.91 8.00
C ASN A 107 -12.08 13.82 9.18
N THR A 108 -12.40 12.62 9.66
CA THR A 108 -13.35 12.38 10.75
C THR A 108 -12.68 12.46 12.11
N ASP A 109 -11.47 11.92 12.23
CA ASP A 109 -10.71 11.94 13.49
C ASP A 109 -9.31 12.53 13.29
N GLU A 110 -9.08 13.69 13.91
CA GLU A 110 -7.77 14.39 13.89
C GLU A 110 -6.64 13.62 14.58
N LYS A 111 -6.96 12.60 15.39
CA LYS A 111 -5.98 11.74 16.06
C LYS A 111 -5.52 10.59 15.17
N THR A 112 -6.21 10.31 14.09
CA THR A 112 -5.83 9.27 13.15
C THR A 112 -4.47 9.59 12.52
N ALA A 113 -3.46 8.79 12.83
CA ALA A 113 -2.11 8.94 12.33
C ALA A 113 -1.76 7.90 11.24
N ILE A 114 -2.30 6.69 11.35
CA ILE A 114 -2.02 5.56 10.45
C ILE A 114 -3.32 4.81 10.19
N ILE A 115 -3.51 4.40 8.94
CA ILE A 115 -4.62 3.54 8.52
C ILE A 115 -4.05 2.36 7.75
N GLN A 116 -4.45 1.16 8.12
CA GLN A 116 -4.23 -0.06 7.35
C GLN A 116 -5.59 -0.61 6.90
N PRO A 117 -5.87 -0.64 5.58
CA PRO A 117 -7.09 -1.27 5.11
C PRO A 117 -7.02 -2.80 5.28
N LYS A 118 -8.18 -3.45 5.32
CA LYS A 118 -8.21 -4.91 5.21
C LYS A 118 -7.74 -5.35 3.83
N ILE A 119 -7.01 -6.46 3.79
CA ILE A 119 -6.43 -7.00 2.58
C ILE A 119 -7.03 -8.39 2.34
N LEU A 120 -7.56 -8.60 1.14
CA LEU A 120 -8.16 -9.87 0.72
C LEU A 120 -7.19 -10.66 -0.17
N ASP A 121 -7.27 -11.98 -0.09
CA ASP A 121 -6.50 -12.86 -0.97
C ASP A 121 -6.93 -12.66 -2.43
N ARG A 122 -5.97 -12.40 -3.32
CA ARG A 122 -6.24 -12.13 -4.73
C ARG A 122 -6.83 -13.34 -5.46
N LYS A 123 -6.45 -14.56 -5.06
CA LYS A 123 -6.91 -15.80 -5.69
C LYS A 123 -8.25 -16.25 -5.13
N LYS A 124 -8.51 -15.96 -3.84
CA LYS A 124 -9.71 -16.33 -3.12
C LYS A 124 -10.33 -15.09 -2.48
N LYS A 125 -10.90 -14.21 -3.29
CA LYS A 125 -11.38 -12.86 -2.91
C LYS A 125 -12.41 -12.81 -1.78
N SER A 126 -12.96 -13.95 -1.36
CA SER A 126 -13.83 -14.04 -0.18
C SER A 126 -13.06 -14.28 1.13
N HIS A 127 -11.74 -14.37 1.10
CA HIS A 127 -10.91 -14.65 2.28
C HIS A 127 -9.90 -13.53 2.48
N PHE A 128 -9.48 -13.37 3.74
CA PHE A 128 -8.42 -12.44 4.08
C PHE A 128 -7.07 -12.90 3.50
N GLU A 129 -6.22 -11.92 3.22
CA GLU A 129 -4.85 -12.20 2.82
C GLU A 129 -4.03 -12.69 4.03
N TYR A 130 -3.01 -13.50 3.74
CA TYR A 130 -2.22 -14.21 4.75
C TYR A 130 -1.42 -13.27 5.68
N ALA A 131 -0.82 -12.20 5.16
CA ALA A 131 0.16 -11.40 5.90
C ALA A 131 -0.37 -10.03 6.38
N GLY A 132 -1.55 -9.60 5.94
CA GLY A 132 -2.12 -8.30 6.29
C GLY A 132 -3.53 -8.38 6.83
N ALA A 133 -4.30 -9.33 6.33
CA ALA A 133 -5.67 -9.62 6.75
C ALA A 133 -6.49 -8.36 7.11
N ALA A 134 -7.02 -8.27 8.34
CA ALA A 134 -7.83 -7.14 8.85
C ALA A 134 -7.13 -6.39 10.00
N GLY A 135 -5.82 -6.19 9.89
CA GLY A 135 -5.02 -5.45 10.86
C GLY A 135 -4.10 -6.33 11.72
N GLY A 136 -2.96 -5.75 12.10
CA GLY A 136 -1.95 -6.39 12.94
C GLY A 136 -2.06 -5.94 14.39
N PHE A 137 -1.85 -6.88 15.31
CA PHE A 137 -1.90 -6.67 16.76
C PHE A 137 -0.68 -7.29 17.40
N ILE A 138 -0.41 -6.87 18.63
CA ILE A 138 0.60 -7.47 19.50
C ILE A 138 -0.07 -7.82 20.82
N ASP A 139 0.11 -9.06 21.27
CA ASP A 139 -0.40 -9.48 22.58
C ASP A 139 0.49 -8.95 23.72
N LYS A 140 0.03 -9.17 24.95
CA LYS A 140 0.76 -8.74 26.17
C LYS A 140 2.14 -9.39 26.36
N TYR A 141 2.46 -10.41 25.61
CA TYR A 141 3.77 -11.11 25.64
C TYR A 141 4.66 -10.71 24.46
N GLY A 142 4.19 -9.81 23.57
CA GLY A 142 4.94 -9.35 22.40
C GLY A 142 4.79 -10.22 21.16
N TYR A 143 3.84 -11.15 21.11
CA TYR A 143 3.57 -11.96 19.92
C TYR A 143 2.67 -11.21 18.95
N PRO A 144 3.10 -11.00 17.69
CA PRO A 144 2.27 -10.39 16.67
C PRO A 144 1.21 -11.37 16.15
N PHE A 145 0.02 -10.86 15.87
CA PHE A 145 -1.06 -11.62 15.23
C PHE A 145 -1.92 -10.71 14.36
N CYS A 146 -2.70 -11.28 13.46
CA CYS A 146 -3.65 -10.54 12.60
C CYS A 146 -5.08 -11.03 12.83
N ARG A 147 -6.05 -10.12 12.76
CA ARG A 147 -7.46 -10.52 12.61
C ARG A 147 -7.65 -11.13 11.22
N GLY A 148 -8.56 -12.09 11.13
CA GLY A 148 -8.82 -12.81 9.87
C GLY A 148 -7.86 -13.98 9.62
N ARG A 149 -6.91 -14.22 10.55
CA ARG A 149 -6.01 -15.36 10.45
C ARG A 149 -5.48 -15.81 11.81
N ILE A 150 -5.51 -17.12 12.03
CA ILE A 150 -4.86 -17.77 13.17
C ILE A 150 -3.99 -18.91 12.62
N PHE A 151 -2.66 -18.77 12.69
CA PHE A 151 -1.68 -19.69 12.09
C PHE A 151 -1.98 -19.95 10.61
N ASP A 152 -2.31 -21.18 10.24
CA ASP A 152 -2.63 -21.60 8.87
C ASP A 152 -4.12 -21.49 8.52
N THR A 153 -4.96 -21.12 9.50
CA THR A 153 -6.39 -20.92 9.28
C THR A 153 -6.64 -19.48 8.86
N ILE A 154 -7.10 -19.30 7.63
CA ILE A 154 -7.50 -18.00 7.07
C ILE A 154 -9.03 -17.94 7.06
N GLU A 155 -9.57 -16.88 7.64
CA GLU A 155 -11.02 -16.66 7.73
C GLU A 155 -11.60 -16.15 6.40
N GLU A 156 -12.87 -16.46 6.18
CA GLU A 156 -13.67 -15.82 5.16
C GLU A 156 -14.10 -14.42 5.62
N ASP A 157 -14.04 -13.43 4.72
CA ASP A 157 -14.56 -12.09 4.98
C ASP A 157 -16.08 -12.09 4.85
N THR A 158 -16.76 -12.18 5.99
CA THR A 158 -18.22 -12.05 6.09
C THR A 158 -18.65 -10.67 6.58
N GLY A 159 -17.73 -9.71 6.62
CA GLY A 159 -17.94 -8.36 7.14
C GLY A 159 -17.75 -8.25 8.66
N GLN A 160 -17.24 -9.28 9.33
CA GLN A 160 -17.08 -9.35 10.78
C GLN A 160 -16.14 -8.29 11.37
N TYR A 161 -15.31 -7.64 10.54
CA TYR A 161 -14.36 -6.60 10.95
C TYR A 161 -14.64 -5.23 10.29
N ASN A 162 -15.82 -5.04 9.68
CA ASN A 162 -16.11 -3.79 8.96
C ASN A 162 -16.31 -2.58 9.90
N ASP A 163 -16.76 -2.82 11.15
CA ASP A 163 -17.11 -1.77 12.11
C ASP A 163 -15.99 -1.53 13.16
N THR A 164 -14.86 -2.20 13.02
CA THR A 164 -13.74 -2.05 13.95
C THR A 164 -12.68 -1.13 13.37
N ILE A 165 -12.73 0.14 13.75
CA ILE A 165 -11.60 1.06 13.59
C ILE A 165 -10.84 1.01 14.91
N GLU A 166 -9.67 0.37 14.92
CA GLU A 166 -8.72 0.47 16.03
C GLU A 166 -7.59 1.39 15.61
N ILE A 167 -7.42 2.46 16.37
CA ILE A 167 -6.31 3.37 16.23
C ILE A 167 -5.12 2.75 16.98
N LEU A 168 -4.07 2.43 16.26
CA LEU A 168 -2.79 2.02 16.82
C LEU A 168 -1.94 3.24 17.15
#